data_507fe33338d4dd9775de30ad8c5d5c15
#
_entry.id   507fe33338d4dd9775de30ad8c5d5c15
#
_cell.length_a   1.000
_cell.length_b   1.000
_cell.length_c   1.000
_cell.angle_alpha   90.00
_cell.angle_beta   90.00
_cell.angle_gamma   90.00
#
_symmetry.space_group_name_H-M   'P 1'
#
loop_
_entity.id
_entity.type
_entity.pdbx_description
1 polymer ?
#
loop_
_entity_poly.entity_id
_entity_poly.type
_entity_poly.pdbx_seq_one_letter_code
_entity_poly.pdbx_strand_id
1 'polypeptide(L)'
;MTPNVQTATTLIHTMDNDELNKIIRAIKDRRTYLTRQRAMSFRVGDRVSFVARGMQVLGTVAKVNIKNVMVKQDNAYTTWKVPASLLSPVRKMVDAA
;
A
#
# COMPACT_ATOMS: atom_id res chain seq x y z
N MET A 1 -9.37 1.69 -19.90
CA MET A 1 -8.41 2.70 -19.43
C MET A 1 -9.18 3.90 -18.92
N THR A 2 -8.84 4.42 -17.75
CA THR A 2 -9.53 5.58 -17.22
C THR A 2 -9.17 6.84 -17.98
N PRO A 3 -10.07 7.86 -18.04
CA PRO A 3 -9.74 9.11 -18.70
C PRO A 3 -8.46 9.78 -18.20
N ASN A 4 -8.17 9.67 -16.91
CA ASN A 4 -6.94 10.24 -16.35
C ASN A 4 -5.68 9.61 -16.94
N VAL A 5 -5.70 8.30 -17.12
CA VAL A 5 -4.56 7.59 -17.68
C VAL A 5 -4.39 7.95 -19.15
N GLN A 6 -5.48 8.04 -19.91
CA GLN A 6 -5.41 8.43 -21.32
C GLN A 6 -4.86 9.83 -21.48
N THR A 7 -5.33 10.78 -20.69
CA THR A 7 -4.86 12.17 -20.74
C THR A 7 -3.37 12.27 -20.40
N ALA A 8 -2.96 11.61 -19.31
CA ALA A 8 -1.56 11.61 -18.89
C ALA A 8 -0.65 10.96 -19.92
N THR A 9 -1.08 9.85 -20.52
CA THR A 9 -0.31 9.15 -21.54
C THR A 9 -0.11 10.03 -22.76
N THR A 10 -1.16 10.70 -23.21
CA THR A 10 -1.07 11.61 -24.36
C THR A 10 -0.08 12.73 -24.09
N LEU A 11 -0.15 13.33 -22.90
CA LEU A 11 0.76 14.41 -22.52
C LEU A 11 2.21 13.93 -22.43
N ILE A 12 2.43 12.75 -21.87
CA ILE A 12 3.78 12.18 -21.73
C ILE A 12 4.45 12.03 -23.08
N HIS A 13 3.71 11.64 -24.12
CA HIS A 13 4.28 11.47 -25.46
C HIS A 13 4.75 12.78 -26.10
N THR A 14 4.38 13.92 -25.54
CA THR A 14 4.82 15.23 -26.04
C THR A 14 5.93 15.84 -25.19
N MET A 15 6.37 15.16 -24.14
CA MET A 15 7.34 15.70 -23.18
C MET A 15 8.78 15.44 -23.59
N ASP A 16 9.67 16.40 -23.25
CA ASP A 16 11.10 16.19 -23.36
C ASP A 16 11.62 15.50 -22.07
N ASN A 17 12.91 15.21 -22.03
CA ASN A 17 13.51 14.49 -20.89
C ASN A 17 13.39 15.24 -19.56
N ASP A 18 13.52 16.56 -19.57
CA ASP A 18 13.40 17.36 -18.35
C ASP A 18 11.98 17.28 -17.81
N GLU A 19 11.00 17.38 -18.68
CA GLU A 19 9.59 17.26 -18.29
C GLU A 19 9.28 15.84 -17.77
N LEU A 20 9.82 14.81 -18.44
CA LEU A 20 9.64 13.43 -17.99
C LEU A 20 10.23 13.21 -16.59
N ASN A 21 11.39 13.80 -16.30
CA ASN A 21 11.98 13.69 -14.96
C ASN A 21 11.09 14.32 -13.89
N LYS A 22 10.46 15.43 -14.21
CA LYS A 22 9.50 16.07 -13.28
C LYS A 22 8.26 15.20 -13.06
N ILE A 23 7.78 14.55 -14.12
CA ILE A 23 6.62 13.64 -14.01
C ILE A 23 6.97 12.42 -13.16
N ILE A 24 8.16 11.86 -13.32
CA ILE A 24 8.61 10.74 -12.48
C ILE A 24 8.59 11.14 -11.01
N ARG A 25 9.07 12.35 -10.69
CA ARG A 25 9.04 12.86 -9.33
C ARG A 25 7.61 13.01 -8.81
N ALA A 26 6.72 13.54 -9.64
CA ALA A 26 5.31 13.69 -9.29
C ALA A 26 4.65 12.33 -9.01
N ILE A 27 4.98 11.31 -9.80
CA ILE A 27 4.47 9.96 -9.57
C ILE A 27 4.94 9.43 -8.22
N LYS A 28 6.22 9.58 -7.90
CA LYS A 28 6.78 9.15 -6.62
C LYS A 28 6.11 9.86 -5.45
N ASP A 29 5.91 11.16 -5.57
CA ASP A 29 5.27 11.96 -4.52
C ASP A 29 3.83 11.51 -4.30
N ARG A 30 3.10 11.25 -5.36
CA ARG A 30 1.72 10.78 -5.27
C ARG A 30 1.63 9.40 -4.61
N ARG A 31 2.52 8.49 -4.99
CA ARG A 31 2.58 7.15 -4.39
C ARG A 31 2.91 7.23 -2.91
N THR A 32 3.84 8.09 -2.52
CA THR A 32 4.20 8.30 -1.12
C THR A 32 3.00 8.81 -0.33
N TYR A 33 2.28 9.77 -0.89
CA TYR A 33 1.08 10.33 -0.27
C TYR A 33 0.02 9.23 -0.04
N LEU A 34 -0.25 8.43 -1.07
CA LEU A 34 -1.23 7.36 -0.98
C LEU A 34 -0.82 6.29 0.04
N THR A 35 0.47 5.96 0.09
CA THR A 35 0.99 4.99 1.05
C THR A 35 0.83 5.50 2.49
N ARG A 36 1.09 6.79 2.72
CA ARG A 36 0.89 7.39 4.04
C ARG A 36 -0.58 7.36 4.45
N GLN A 37 -1.48 7.71 3.54
CA GLN A 37 -2.92 7.63 3.82
C GLN A 37 -3.33 6.22 4.15
N ARG A 38 -2.82 5.25 3.41
CA ARG A 38 -3.12 3.84 3.65
C ARG A 38 -2.63 3.41 5.03
N ALA A 39 -1.41 3.79 5.41
CA ALA A 39 -0.87 3.47 6.73
C ALA A 39 -1.75 4.03 7.84
N MET A 40 -2.24 5.26 7.67
CA MET A 40 -3.08 5.91 8.67
C MET A 40 -4.45 5.24 8.82
N SER A 41 -4.87 4.41 7.87
CA SER A 41 -6.13 3.69 7.96
C SER A 41 -6.04 2.43 8.83
N PHE A 42 -4.83 2.00 9.17
CA PHE A 42 -4.62 0.83 10.03
C PHE A 42 -4.42 1.24 11.47
N ARG A 43 -4.85 0.38 12.38
CA ARG A 43 -4.68 0.59 13.82
C ARG A 43 -4.09 -0.65 14.44
N VAL A 44 -3.36 -0.48 15.54
CA VAL A 44 -2.84 -1.60 16.32
C VAL A 44 -4.01 -2.50 16.71
N GLY A 45 -3.83 -3.79 16.50
CA GLY A 45 -4.87 -4.78 16.75
C GLY A 45 -5.67 -5.18 15.53
N ASP A 46 -5.57 -4.44 14.43
CA ASP A 46 -6.29 -4.78 13.19
C ASP A 46 -5.77 -6.10 12.61
N ARG A 47 -6.69 -6.89 12.09
CA ARG A 47 -6.35 -8.12 11.37
C ARG A 47 -6.06 -7.77 9.93
N VAL A 48 -4.92 -8.23 9.44
CA VAL A 48 -4.44 -7.90 8.08
C VAL A 48 -3.87 -9.12 7.40
N SER A 49 -3.77 -9.04 6.08
CA SER A 49 -3.08 -10.03 5.26
C SER A 49 -2.19 -9.36 4.23
N PHE A 50 -1.19 -10.08 3.80
CA PHE A 50 -0.31 -9.65 2.72
C PHE A 50 0.30 -10.89 2.07
N VAL A 51 0.87 -10.71 0.88
CA VAL A 51 1.53 -11.80 0.17
C VAL A 51 3.04 -11.63 0.31
N ALA A 52 3.70 -12.68 0.79
CA ALA A 52 5.16 -12.72 0.88
C ALA A 52 5.64 -14.05 0.32
N ARG A 53 6.62 -13.99 -0.57
CA ARG A 53 7.19 -15.19 -1.20
C ARG A 53 6.14 -16.10 -1.84
N GLY A 54 5.13 -15.50 -2.46
CA GLY A 54 4.06 -16.25 -3.12
C GLY A 54 3.01 -16.85 -2.18
N MET A 55 3.11 -16.58 -0.88
CA MET A 55 2.18 -17.11 0.10
C MET A 55 1.43 -15.99 0.81
N GLN A 56 0.17 -16.23 1.12
CA GLN A 56 -0.61 -15.29 1.89
C GLN A 56 -0.25 -15.42 3.37
N VAL A 57 0.10 -14.32 4.00
CA VAL A 57 0.42 -14.25 5.42
C VAL A 57 -0.68 -13.49 6.13
N LEU A 58 -1.15 -14.05 7.24
CA LEU A 58 -2.15 -13.42 8.09
C LEU A 58 -1.50 -12.98 9.39
N GLY A 59 -1.91 -11.83 9.89
CA GLY A 59 -1.36 -11.34 11.14
C GLY A 59 -2.17 -10.21 11.73
N THR A 60 -1.61 -9.65 12.80
CA THR A 60 -2.22 -8.56 13.56
C THR A 60 -1.27 -7.37 13.55
N VAL A 61 -1.79 -6.17 13.33
CA VAL A 61 -1.00 -4.96 13.35
C VAL A 61 -0.44 -4.73 14.75
N ALA A 62 0.88 -4.66 14.86
CA ALA A 62 1.57 -4.40 16.11
C ALA A 62 1.98 -2.93 16.25
N LYS A 63 2.28 -2.26 15.15
CA LYS A 63 2.67 -0.85 15.15
C LYS A 63 2.42 -0.26 13.78
N VAL A 64 1.99 0.98 13.75
CA VAL A 64 1.78 1.74 12.51
C VAL A 64 2.84 2.82 12.41
N ASN A 65 3.65 2.77 11.36
CA ASN A 65 4.65 3.81 11.03
C ASN A 65 4.11 4.66 9.87
N ILE A 66 4.88 5.65 9.46
CA ILE A 66 4.42 6.59 8.42
C ILE A 66 4.09 5.89 7.09
N LYS A 67 4.94 4.96 6.66
CA LYS A 67 4.77 4.26 5.37
C LYS A 67 4.59 2.77 5.53
N ASN A 68 5.02 2.21 6.63
CA ASN A 68 5.02 0.77 6.87
C ASN A 68 4.19 0.42 8.08
N VAL A 69 3.75 -0.82 8.11
CA VAL A 69 3.02 -1.36 9.24
C VAL A 69 3.77 -2.59 9.73
N MET A 70 4.00 -2.65 11.04
CA MET A 70 4.60 -3.83 11.65
C MET A 70 3.48 -4.83 11.93
N VAL A 71 3.61 -6.02 11.36
CA VAL A 71 2.58 -7.06 11.46
C VAL A 71 3.17 -8.27 12.17
N LYS A 72 2.54 -8.68 13.25
CA LYS A 72 2.91 -9.92 13.92
C LYS A 72 2.17 -11.07 13.26
N GLN A 73 2.92 -11.98 12.68
CA GLN A 73 2.35 -13.13 11.98
C GLN A 73 1.66 -14.08 12.97
N ASP A 74 0.51 -14.62 12.55
CA ASP A 74 -0.21 -15.60 13.33
C ASP A 74 0.62 -16.87 13.53
N ASN A 75 0.55 -17.42 14.73
CA ASN A 75 1.21 -18.69 15.06
C ASN A 75 2.70 -18.70 14.81
N ALA A 76 3.34 -17.55 14.84
CA ALA A 76 4.78 -17.42 14.65
C ALA A 76 5.32 -16.26 15.48
N TYR A 77 6.63 -16.29 15.73
CA TYR A 77 7.27 -15.18 16.45
C TYR A 77 7.77 -14.10 15.50
N THR A 78 7.45 -14.24 14.22
CA THR A 78 7.94 -13.32 13.20
C THR A 78 7.11 -12.05 13.17
N THR A 79 7.79 -10.91 13.16
CA THR A 79 7.17 -9.60 12.92
C THR A 79 7.65 -9.10 11.57
N TRP A 80 6.72 -8.72 10.73
CA TRP A 80 7.02 -8.24 9.38
C TRP A 80 6.89 -6.73 9.32
N LYS A 81 7.80 -6.10 8.60
CA LYS A 81 7.68 -4.69 8.25
C LYS A 81 7.12 -4.64 6.84
N VAL A 82 5.84 -4.30 6.71
CA VAL A 82 5.13 -4.38 5.43
C VAL A 82 4.74 -2.98 4.97
N PRO A 83 5.07 -2.60 3.72
CA PRO A 83 4.55 -1.35 3.18
C PRO A 83 3.02 -1.35 3.23
N ALA A 84 2.46 -0.24 3.69
CA ALA A 84 1.01 -0.17 3.87
C ALA A 84 0.23 -0.44 2.58
N SER A 85 0.82 -0.13 1.43
CA SER A 85 0.18 -0.38 0.13
C SER A 85 0.01 -1.86 -0.19
N LEU A 86 0.75 -2.75 0.48
CA LEU A 86 0.66 -4.19 0.25
C LEU A 86 -0.26 -4.90 1.24
N LEU A 87 -0.77 -4.19 2.24
CA LEU A 87 -1.64 -4.79 3.25
C LEU A 87 -3.09 -4.73 2.81
N SER A 88 -3.82 -5.78 3.15
CA SER A 88 -5.27 -5.85 2.99
C SER A 88 -5.91 -6.10 4.35
N PRO A 89 -6.96 -5.36 4.71
CA PRO A 89 -7.67 -5.65 5.95
C PRO A 89 -8.41 -6.98 5.84
N VAL A 90 -8.28 -7.79 6.87
CA VAL A 90 -9.08 -8.99 6.97
C VAL A 90 -10.31 -8.63 7.77
N ARG A 91 -11.40 -8.43 7.06
CA ARG A 91 -12.66 -8.21 7.74
C ARG A 91 -13.17 -9.54 8.21
N LYS A 92 -13.44 -9.64 9.51
CA LYS A 92 -14.24 -10.67 10.00
C LYS A 92 -15.48 -10.64 9.18
N MET A 93 -15.74 -11.67 8.44
CA MET A 93 -17.04 -11.85 7.92
C MET A 93 -17.94 -11.80 9.09
N VAL A 94 -18.53 -10.70 9.19
CA VAL A 94 -19.54 -10.55 10.12
C VAL A 94 -20.41 -11.72 9.88
N ASP A 95 -20.34 -12.55 10.75
CA ASP A 95 -21.32 -13.39 10.85
C ASP A 95 -22.45 -12.72 10.51
N ALA A 96 -22.70 -12.71 9.32
CA ALA A 96 -23.92 -12.30 8.97
C ALA A 96 -24.92 -12.80 9.91
N ALA A 97 -24.50 -13.13 10.87
CA ALA A 97 -25.56 -13.34 11.81
C ALA A 97 -26.10 -12.02 11.98
#